data_c55ece9170f9afc551ae780c2da3ded9
#
_entry.id   c55ece9170f9afc551ae780c2da3ded9
#
_cell.length_a   1.000
_cell.length_b   1.000
_cell.length_c   1.000
_cell.angle_alpha   90.00
_cell.angle_beta   90.00
_cell.angle_gamma   90.00
#
_symmetry.space_group_name_H-M   'P 1'
#
loop_
_entity.id
_entity.type
_entity.pdbx_description
1 polymer ?
#
loop_
_entity_poly.entity_id
_entity_poly.type
_entity_poly.pdbx_seq_one_letter_code
_entity_poly.pdbx_strand_id
1 'polypeptide(L)'
;MAERNPNDRRLSAAPGIVFAFLLASCAVTLQSQSTSSAAQVPPAPMESPANVYKELMQPLDQVRSSLDNWSPAELAALAAGIKRAQQYCEQVAPGSIGGDDLYQLARICTFGQQWNAADAAASAYIKSAAQPYQARVYAIRVNALLNLKDTTMAIEVARSMLHSVPYDATVDQSMAYLIHYLAMSLDDGALPLARERQPFLLTAIRSGGDLQEQPGNLSNGASIGTGIGTAALYDEGLELAYLEHYAGRRNDAEQARAAVDAALAKVPAEKIDNRAEVERARAQYALLGEKLPAIHILPYAAPGYPRPRINPDYGAATVLLLFPEWCAQCRKMMQPLNDFLGRDNAAGIHAYGVLALDAEETATDPFQGDRVGDRFKDLLHTPTLTTPSATLESFGAVTFPFVVITDGAGRIRFLGAVAQNAFDAGGFVEQVVERNLHGTASKGTPSASH
;
A
#
# COMPACT_ATOMS: atom_id res chain seq x y z
N MET A 1 36.16 22.55 15.18
CA MET A 1 36.09 21.23 14.52
C MET A 1 35.27 20.36 15.43
N ALA A 2 33.99 20.19 15.15
CA ALA A 2 33.06 19.36 15.90
C ALA A 2 32.74 18.16 15.02
N GLU A 3 33.12 16.97 15.51
CA GLU A 3 32.85 15.69 14.87
C GLU A 3 31.33 15.47 14.76
N ARG A 4 30.84 15.35 13.57
CA ARG A 4 29.47 14.93 13.28
C ARG A 4 29.39 13.41 13.41
N ASN A 5 28.57 12.93 14.32
CA ASN A 5 28.24 11.53 14.50
C ASN A 5 27.49 11.02 13.25
N PRO A 6 27.93 9.96 12.55
CA PRO A 6 27.33 9.48 11.30
C PRO A 6 26.02 8.68 11.48
N ASN A 7 25.52 8.51 12.70
CA ASN A 7 24.36 7.63 12.98
C ASN A 7 23.00 8.34 13.08
N ASP A 8 22.88 9.60 12.67
CA ASP A 8 21.60 10.33 12.70
C ASP A 8 20.90 10.39 11.32
N ARG A 9 20.91 9.28 10.58
CA ARG A 9 19.93 9.09 9.50
C ARG A 9 18.64 8.54 10.09
N ARG A 10 17.82 9.41 10.65
CA ARG A 10 16.40 9.14 10.86
C ARG A 10 15.76 9.08 9.49
N LEU A 11 15.65 7.87 8.95
CA LEU A 11 14.72 7.57 7.87
C LEU A 11 13.32 7.90 8.38
N SER A 12 12.76 8.97 7.87
CA SER A 12 11.34 9.30 8.00
C SER A 12 10.57 8.24 7.22
N ALA A 13 10.31 7.11 7.88
CA ALA A 13 9.44 6.08 7.33
C ALA A 13 8.02 6.63 7.38
N ALA A 14 7.44 6.89 6.22
CA ALA A 14 6.00 7.06 6.10
C ALA A 14 5.31 5.83 6.71
N PRO A 15 4.34 6.00 7.61
CA PRO A 15 3.65 4.88 8.24
C PRO A 15 2.59 4.31 7.32
N GLY A 16 3.02 3.65 6.25
CA GLY A 16 2.17 2.76 5.48
C GLY A 16 2.13 1.38 6.13
N ILE A 17 1.40 1.21 7.23
CA ILE A 17 1.19 -0.11 7.82
C ILE A 17 0.17 -0.86 6.97
N VAL A 18 0.62 -1.48 5.91
CA VAL A 18 -0.13 -2.51 5.19
C VAL A 18 0.10 -3.83 5.90
N PHE A 19 -0.84 -4.22 6.77
CA PHE A 19 -0.90 -5.58 7.30
C PHE A 19 -1.47 -6.52 6.24
N ALA A 20 -0.62 -7.03 5.35
CA ALA A 20 -0.97 -8.17 4.50
C ALA A 20 -0.58 -9.47 5.23
N PHE A 21 -1.54 -10.09 5.92
CA PHE A 21 -1.37 -11.42 6.47
C PHE A 21 -1.87 -12.47 5.48
N LEU A 22 -0.96 -13.21 4.87
CA LEU A 22 -1.22 -14.49 4.24
C LEU A 22 -1.02 -15.60 5.28
N LEU A 23 -2.11 -16.15 5.80
CA LEU A 23 -2.09 -17.43 6.50
C LEU A 23 -2.92 -18.44 5.71
N ALA A 24 -2.25 -19.52 5.31
CA ALA A 24 -2.86 -20.66 4.65
C ALA A 24 -3.87 -21.35 5.58
N SER A 25 -5.07 -21.57 5.05
CA SER A 25 -6.15 -22.28 5.73
C SER A 25 -5.85 -23.78 5.78
N CYS A 26 -5.57 -24.34 6.96
CA CYS A 26 -5.71 -25.77 7.23
C CYS A 26 -7.02 -25.99 7.96
N ALA A 27 -8.01 -26.52 7.25
CA ALA A 27 -9.26 -26.99 7.84
C ALA A 27 -9.01 -28.37 8.51
N VAL A 28 -9.19 -28.44 9.82
CA VAL A 28 -9.33 -29.69 10.55
C VAL A 28 -10.72 -29.72 11.19
N THR A 29 -11.59 -30.55 10.62
CA THR A 29 -12.91 -30.90 11.17
C THR A 29 -12.73 -31.90 12.31
N LEU A 30 -13.13 -31.52 13.52
CA LEU A 30 -13.33 -32.42 14.63
C LEU A 30 -14.74 -32.21 15.20
N GLN A 31 -15.64 -33.14 14.84
CA GLN A 31 -16.91 -33.33 15.53
C GLN A 31 -16.66 -34.05 16.85
N SER A 32 -17.17 -33.51 17.95
CA SER A 32 -17.41 -34.29 19.18
C SER A 32 -18.67 -33.76 19.86
N GLN A 33 -19.73 -34.53 19.76
CA GLN A 33 -20.95 -34.39 20.57
C GLN A 33 -20.67 -34.84 21.99
N SER A 34 -20.95 -33.98 22.96
CA SER A 34 -21.11 -34.39 24.35
C SER A 34 -22.24 -33.58 24.96
N THR A 35 -23.42 -34.24 25.07
CA THR A 35 -24.54 -33.75 25.86
C THR A 35 -24.23 -33.92 27.34
N SER A 36 -23.97 -32.82 28.03
CA SER A 36 -23.99 -32.77 29.49
C SER A 36 -24.90 -31.63 29.93
N SER A 37 -26.00 -31.95 30.53
CA SER A 37 -26.93 -31.02 31.17
C SER A 37 -26.29 -30.51 32.46
N ALA A 38 -25.58 -29.36 32.37
CA ALA A 38 -25.07 -28.65 33.51
C ALA A 38 -26.02 -27.51 33.86
N ALA A 39 -26.31 -27.38 35.17
CA ALA A 39 -27.07 -26.26 35.73
C ALA A 39 -26.55 -24.91 35.16
N GLN A 40 -27.48 -24.10 34.63
CA GLN A 40 -27.17 -22.78 34.11
C GLN A 40 -26.64 -21.89 35.27
N VAL A 41 -25.33 -21.81 35.38
CA VAL A 41 -24.67 -20.73 36.11
C VAL A 41 -25.06 -19.42 35.39
N PRO A 42 -25.54 -18.39 36.11
CA PRO A 42 -25.83 -17.11 35.48
C PRO A 42 -24.60 -16.65 34.69
N PRO A 43 -24.75 -16.17 33.43
CA PRO A 43 -23.64 -15.76 32.64
C PRO A 43 -22.86 -14.71 33.43
N ALA A 44 -21.55 -14.90 33.52
CA ALA A 44 -20.65 -13.91 34.09
C ALA A 44 -20.91 -12.56 33.38
N PRO A 45 -20.86 -11.42 34.10
CA PRO A 45 -21.05 -10.13 33.49
C PRO A 45 -20.10 -10.00 32.31
N MET A 46 -20.64 -9.66 31.16
CA MET A 46 -19.88 -9.55 29.90
C MET A 46 -18.81 -8.46 30.10
N GLU A 47 -17.57 -8.83 29.85
CA GLU A 47 -16.45 -7.90 29.94
C GLU A 47 -16.63 -6.76 28.93
N SER A 48 -16.31 -5.52 29.33
CA SER A 48 -16.51 -4.38 28.45
C SER A 48 -15.55 -4.42 27.25
N PRO A 49 -16.00 -4.05 26.04
CA PRO A 49 -15.14 -4.04 24.84
C PRO A 49 -13.86 -3.22 25.03
N ALA A 50 -13.92 -2.12 25.77
CA ALA A 50 -12.75 -1.28 26.08
C ALA A 50 -11.67 -2.03 26.86
N ASN A 51 -12.07 -2.80 27.87
CA ASN A 51 -11.13 -3.60 28.67
C ASN A 51 -10.52 -4.72 27.83
N VAL A 52 -11.34 -5.45 27.08
CA VAL A 52 -10.88 -6.52 26.19
C VAL A 52 -9.87 -5.98 25.18
N TYR A 53 -10.14 -4.83 24.53
CA TYR A 53 -9.21 -4.23 23.61
C TYR A 53 -7.87 -3.88 24.27
N LYS A 54 -7.91 -3.29 25.46
CA LYS A 54 -6.71 -2.98 26.25
C LYS A 54 -5.90 -4.24 26.57
N GLU A 55 -6.56 -5.31 26.99
CA GLU A 55 -5.90 -6.58 27.28
C GLU A 55 -5.28 -7.22 26.02
N LEU A 56 -5.92 -7.11 24.86
CA LEU A 56 -5.40 -7.60 23.60
C LEU A 56 -4.13 -6.86 23.16
N MET A 57 -4.09 -5.56 23.37
CA MET A 57 -2.96 -4.73 22.92
C MET A 57 -1.78 -4.75 23.89
N GLN A 58 -2.01 -4.88 25.20
CA GLN A 58 -0.97 -4.80 26.22
C GLN A 58 0.19 -5.79 26.00
N PRO A 59 -0.01 -7.07 25.68
CA PRO A 59 1.11 -7.99 25.42
C PRO A 59 1.92 -7.60 24.19
N LEU A 60 1.28 -7.07 23.15
CA LEU A 60 1.96 -6.61 21.94
C LEU A 60 2.81 -5.38 22.21
N ASP A 61 2.30 -4.43 22.99
CA ASP A 61 3.04 -3.23 23.39
C ASP A 61 4.27 -3.55 24.25
N GLN A 62 4.20 -4.63 25.04
CA GLN A 62 5.28 -5.06 25.92
C GLN A 62 6.42 -5.80 25.19
N VAL A 63 6.10 -6.58 24.16
CA VAL A 63 7.07 -7.46 23.49
C VAL A 63 7.58 -6.87 22.19
N ARG A 64 6.91 -5.87 21.61
CA ARG A 64 7.25 -5.31 20.32
C ARG A 64 8.58 -4.57 20.37
N SER A 65 9.59 -5.12 19.69
CA SER A 65 10.96 -4.58 19.65
C SER A 65 11.23 -3.81 18.35
N SER A 66 10.65 -4.25 17.24
CA SER A 66 10.80 -3.58 15.94
C SER A 66 9.60 -3.87 15.02
N LEU A 67 9.44 -3.05 13.97
CA LEU A 67 8.39 -3.25 12.97
C LEU A 67 8.77 -4.32 11.94
N ASP A 68 10.06 -4.57 11.75
CA ASP A 68 10.56 -5.33 10.60
C ASP A 68 10.91 -6.78 10.94
N ASN A 69 11.20 -7.09 12.20
CA ASN A 69 11.62 -8.41 12.65
C ASN A 69 10.88 -8.83 13.91
N TRP A 70 9.74 -9.45 13.74
CA TRP A 70 8.95 -9.97 14.86
C TRP A 70 9.62 -11.19 15.47
N SER A 71 9.87 -11.14 16.76
CA SER A 71 10.39 -12.28 17.53
C SER A 71 9.32 -13.39 17.63
N PRO A 72 9.72 -14.64 17.90
CA PRO A 72 8.77 -15.73 18.18
C PRO A 72 7.77 -15.39 19.30
N ALA A 73 8.20 -14.61 20.32
CA ALA A 73 7.33 -14.18 21.41
C ALA A 73 6.26 -13.17 20.94
N GLU A 74 6.63 -12.22 20.08
CA GLU A 74 5.70 -11.26 19.47
C GLU A 74 4.68 -11.98 18.57
N LEU A 75 5.13 -12.94 17.76
CA LEU A 75 4.25 -13.74 16.93
C LEU A 75 3.27 -14.59 17.75
N ALA A 76 3.74 -15.18 18.86
CA ALA A 76 2.89 -15.95 19.77
C ALA A 76 1.85 -15.04 20.47
N ALA A 77 2.25 -13.84 20.92
CA ALA A 77 1.34 -12.86 21.53
C ALA A 77 0.28 -12.39 20.52
N LEU A 78 0.69 -12.11 19.29
CA LEU A 78 -0.23 -11.73 18.21
C LEU A 78 -1.25 -12.84 17.92
N ALA A 79 -0.79 -14.07 17.77
CA ALA A 79 -1.66 -15.21 17.49
C ALA A 79 -2.68 -15.45 18.64
N ALA A 80 -2.23 -15.36 19.90
CA ALA A 80 -3.10 -15.47 21.06
C ALA A 80 -4.13 -14.33 21.10
N GLY A 81 -3.71 -13.09 20.81
CA GLY A 81 -4.57 -11.93 20.72
C GLY A 81 -5.65 -12.07 19.64
N ILE A 82 -5.26 -12.49 18.42
CA ILE A 82 -6.21 -12.74 17.32
C ILE A 82 -7.26 -13.78 17.75
N LYS A 83 -6.85 -14.90 18.34
CA LYS A 83 -7.76 -15.93 18.80
C LYS A 83 -8.74 -15.43 19.88
N ARG A 84 -8.25 -14.63 20.83
CA ARG A 84 -9.08 -14.02 21.88
C ARG A 84 -10.09 -13.05 21.28
N ALA A 85 -9.65 -12.22 20.32
CA ALA A 85 -10.53 -11.27 19.63
C ALA A 85 -11.64 -11.99 18.85
N GLN A 86 -11.32 -13.08 18.14
CA GLN A 86 -12.30 -13.91 17.43
C GLN A 86 -13.37 -14.42 18.39
N GLN A 87 -12.96 -15.02 19.49
CA GLN A 87 -13.87 -15.55 20.51
C GLN A 87 -14.80 -14.47 21.07
N TYR A 88 -14.26 -13.27 21.31
CA TYR A 88 -15.06 -12.17 21.82
C TYR A 88 -16.08 -11.68 20.79
N CYS A 89 -15.70 -11.53 19.53
CA CYS A 89 -16.59 -11.12 18.44
C CYS A 89 -17.73 -12.12 18.16
N GLU A 90 -17.50 -13.41 18.40
CA GLU A 90 -18.54 -14.44 18.29
C GLU A 90 -19.58 -14.36 19.43
N GLN A 91 -19.19 -13.84 20.60
CA GLN A 91 -20.02 -13.75 21.80
C GLN A 91 -20.83 -12.46 21.89
N VAL A 92 -20.35 -11.38 21.29
CA VAL A 92 -20.95 -10.02 21.45
C VAL A 92 -21.66 -9.61 20.18
N ALA A 93 -22.98 -9.56 20.22
CA ALA A 93 -23.76 -9.01 19.11
C ALA A 93 -23.74 -7.47 19.16
N PRO A 94 -23.55 -6.76 18.01
CA PRO A 94 -23.56 -5.29 18.00
C PRO A 94 -24.85 -4.66 18.57
N GLY A 95 -25.99 -5.35 18.45
CA GLY A 95 -27.27 -4.88 18.99
C GLY A 95 -27.40 -4.96 20.54
N SER A 96 -26.47 -5.61 21.22
CA SER A 96 -26.49 -5.74 22.69
C SER A 96 -25.72 -4.64 23.42
N ILE A 97 -24.97 -3.80 22.68
CA ILE A 97 -24.15 -2.72 23.22
C ILE A 97 -24.40 -1.42 22.45
N GLY A 98 -23.89 -0.30 22.95
CA GLY A 98 -24.11 1.01 22.31
C GLY A 98 -22.96 1.98 22.57
N GLY A 99 -23.04 3.17 21.98
CA GLY A 99 -22.05 4.21 22.15
C GLY A 99 -20.63 3.77 21.76
N ASP A 100 -19.64 4.17 22.57
CA ASP A 100 -18.23 3.90 22.31
C ASP A 100 -17.86 2.40 22.37
N ASP A 101 -18.65 1.58 23.02
CA ASP A 101 -18.45 0.13 23.05
C ASP A 101 -18.59 -0.50 21.65
N LEU A 102 -19.45 0.04 20.78
CA LEU A 102 -19.54 -0.37 19.38
C LEU A 102 -18.23 -0.10 18.61
N TYR A 103 -17.61 1.06 18.87
CA TYR A 103 -16.30 1.37 18.28
C TYR A 103 -15.22 0.38 18.75
N GLN A 104 -15.17 0.09 20.06
CA GLN A 104 -14.22 -0.87 20.60
C GLN A 104 -14.46 -2.28 20.05
N LEU A 105 -15.73 -2.69 19.94
CA LEU A 105 -16.09 -3.97 19.32
C LEU A 105 -15.63 -4.03 17.84
N ALA A 106 -15.85 -2.96 17.07
CA ALA A 106 -15.38 -2.91 15.68
C ALA A 106 -13.84 -3.06 15.59
N ARG A 107 -13.09 -2.44 16.50
CA ARG A 107 -11.61 -2.61 16.60
C ARG A 107 -11.20 -4.03 16.94
N ILE A 108 -11.84 -4.64 17.94
CA ILE A 108 -11.57 -6.01 18.35
C ILE A 108 -11.84 -6.96 17.18
N CYS A 109 -12.98 -6.81 16.50
CA CYS A 109 -13.35 -7.68 15.39
C CYS A 109 -12.43 -7.49 14.16
N THR A 110 -11.95 -6.27 13.93
CA THR A 110 -10.92 -5.99 12.91
C THR A 110 -9.61 -6.71 13.25
N PHE A 111 -9.16 -6.61 14.52
CA PHE A 111 -7.97 -7.30 14.99
C PHE A 111 -8.11 -8.83 14.91
N GLY A 112 -9.29 -9.36 15.21
CA GLY A 112 -9.64 -10.77 15.06
C GLY A 112 -9.92 -11.20 13.62
N GLN A 113 -9.84 -10.30 12.63
CA GLN A 113 -10.15 -10.55 11.23
C GLN A 113 -11.59 -11.06 11.00
N GLN A 114 -12.51 -10.71 11.91
CA GLN A 114 -13.93 -11.02 11.83
C GLN A 114 -14.67 -9.91 11.08
N TRP A 115 -14.44 -9.85 9.77
CA TRP A 115 -14.79 -8.68 8.94
C TRP A 115 -16.29 -8.36 8.91
N ASN A 116 -17.17 -9.40 8.88
CA ASN A 116 -18.61 -9.20 8.96
C ASN A 116 -19.04 -8.57 10.29
N ALA A 117 -18.45 -9.02 11.40
CA ALA A 117 -18.75 -8.47 12.72
C ALA A 117 -18.17 -7.04 12.87
N ALA A 118 -16.99 -6.78 12.31
CA ALA A 118 -16.39 -5.45 12.27
C ALA A 118 -17.26 -4.46 11.49
N ASP A 119 -17.73 -4.82 10.27
CA ASP A 119 -18.65 -3.99 9.48
C ASP A 119 -19.97 -3.75 10.20
N ALA A 120 -20.57 -4.78 10.80
CA ALA A 120 -21.82 -4.67 11.54
C ALA A 120 -21.70 -3.71 12.74
N ALA A 121 -20.64 -3.84 13.54
CA ALA A 121 -20.39 -2.97 14.70
C ALA A 121 -20.13 -1.52 14.26
N ALA A 122 -19.29 -1.33 13.22
CA ALA A 122 -19.01 -0.02 12.65
C ALA A 122 -20.29 0.63 12.06
N SER A 123 -21.09 -0.13 11.33
CA SER A 123 -22.37 0.34 10.79
C SER A 123 -23.36 0.76 11.89
N ALA A 124 -23.44 0.00 12.98
CA ALA A 124 -24.27 0.34 14.13
C ALA A 124 -23.79 1.64 14.81
N TYR A 125 -22.46 1.80 14.95
CA TYR A 125 -21.88 3.02 15.50
C TYR A 125 -22.21 4.25 14.65
N ILE A 126 -22.01 4.18 13.33
CA ILE A 126 -22.30 5.29 12.40
C ILE A 126 -23.77 5.74 12.49
N LYS A 127 -24.69 4.81 12.72
CA LYS A 127 -26.13 5.09 12.88
C LYS A 127 -26.51 5.71 14.23
N SER A 128 -25.64 5.60 15.23
CA SER A 128 -25.93 6.16 16.54
C SER A 128 -25.62 7.67 16.59
N ALA A 129 -26.22 8.45 17.51
CA ALA A 129 -26.25 9.92 17.39
C ALA A 129 -24.99 10.52 18.01
N ALA A 130 -24.19 10.60 18.69
CA ALA A 130 -23.07 11.44 19.17
C ALA A 130 -21.74 10.71 19.11
N GLN A 131 -20.77 11.27 18.34
CA GLN A 131 -19.75 10.38 17.79
C GLN A 131 -18.33 10.97 17.80
N PRO A 132 -17.49 10.74 18.80
CA PRO A 132 -16.10 11.23 18.75
C PRO A 132 -15.20 10.44 17.78
N TYR A 133 -15.60 9.22 17.35
CA TYR A 133 -14.74 8.32 16.56
C TYR A 133 -15.20 8.08 15.13
N GLN A 134 -16.06 8.96 14.57
CA GLN A 134 -16.70 8.72 13.28
C GLN A 134 -15.70 8.41 12.16
N ALA A 135 -14.65 9.22 11.95
CA ALA A 135 -13.67 9.01 10.91
C ALA A 135 -13.04 7.61 11.01
N ARG A 136 -12.61 7.20 12.19
CA ARG A 136 -12.01 5.88 12.42
C ARG A 136 -12.97 4.74 12.20
N VAL A 137 -14.23 4.91 12.56
CA VAL A 137 -15.26 3.87 12.35
C VAL A 137 -15.58 3.71 10.87
N TYR A 138 -15.63 4.80 10.11
CA TYR A 138 -15.72 4.74 8.66
C TYR A 138 -14.51 4.01 8.06
N ALA A 139 -13.30 4.33 8.51
CA ALA A 139 -12.07 3.67 8.07
C ALA A 139 -12.08 2.15 8.36
N ILE A 140 -12.52 1.75 9.57
CA ILE A 140 -12.70 0.33 9.93
C ILE A 140 -13.70 -0.32 8.96
N ARG A 141 -14.82 0.33 8.68
CA ARG A 141 -15.85 -0.19 7.79
C ARG A 141 -15.35 -0.37 6.35
N VAL A 142 -14.66 0.62 5.81
CA VAL A 142 -14.02 0.53 4.48
C VAL A 142 -13.06 -0.66 4.42
N ASN A 143 -12.17 -0.79 5.43
CA ASN A 143 -11.22 -1.90 5.49
C ASN A 143 -11.92 -3.28 5.59
N ALA A 144 -12.96 -3.39 6.41
CA ALA A 144 -13.73 -4.63 6.55
C ALA A 144 -14.37 -5.03 5.20
N LEU A 145 -14.99 -4.09 4.49
CA LEU A 145 -15.63 -4.34 3.20
C LEU A 145 -14.62 -4.74 2.12
N LEU A 146 -13.43 -4.13 2.10
CA LEU A 146 -12.36 -4.54 1.18
C LEU A 146 -11.91 -5.99 1.44
N ASN A 147 -11.80 -6.40 2.70
CA ASN A 147 -11.47 -7.79 3.05
C ASN A 147 -12.60 -8.76 2.70
N LEU A 148 -13.87 -8.30 2.74
CA LEU A 148 -15.04 -9.05 2.27
C LEU A 148 -15.17 -9.06 0.74
N LYS A 149 -14.30 -8.34 0.02
CA LYS A 149 -14.34 -8.16 -1.44
C LYS A 149 -15.59 -7.41 -1.94
N ASP A 150 -16.21 -6.63 -1.08
CA ASP A 150 -17.32 -5.73 -1.44
C ASP A 150 -16.79 -4.32 -1.73
N THR A 151 -16.11 -4.18 -2.87
CA THR A 151 -15.51 -2.91 -3.30
C THR A 151 -16.56 -1.85 -3.57
N THR A 152 -17.73 -2.24 -4.07
CA THR A 152 -18.85 -1.31 -4.34
C THR A 152 -19.32 -0.62 -3.07
N MET A 153 -19.60 -1.39 -2.02
CA MET A 153 -20.00 -0.84 -0.73
C MET A 153 -18.85 -0.08 -0.05
N ALA A 154 -17.61 -0.52 -0.19
CA ALA A 154 -16.45 0.21 0.33
C ALA A 154 -16.36 1.63 -0.27
N ILE A 155 -16.58 1.78 -1.58
CA ILE A 155 -16.61 3.08 -2.27
C ILE A 155 -17.76 3.96 -1.74
N GLU A 156 -18.96 3.40 -1.57
CA GLU A 156 -20.11 4.15 -1.03
C GLU A 156 -19.87 4.64 0.39
N VAL A 157 -19.29 3.80 1.22
CA VAL A 157 -18.92 4.13 2.61
C VAL A 157 -17.84 5.21 2.65
N ALA A 158 -16.84 5.13 1.77
CA ALA A 158 -15.79 6.13 1.67
C ALA A 158 -16.32 7.49 1.20
N ARG A 159 -17.25 7.52 0.23
CA ARG A 159 -17.97 8.74 -0.16
C ARG A 159 -18.75 9.34 1.01
N SER A 160 -19.46 8.49 1.74
CA SER A 160 -20.19 8.95 2.93
C SER A 160 -19.26 9.53 3.97
N MET A 161 -18.10 8.91 4.20
CA MET A 161 -17.05 9.43 5.09
C MET A 161 -16.59 10.81 4.63
N LEU A 162 -16.20 10.94 3.36
CA LEU A 162 -15.67 12.18 2.78
C LEU A 162 -16.60 13.38 2.94
N HIS A 163 -17.93 13.15 2.95
CA HIS A 163 -18.94 14.21 3.03
C HIS A 163 -19.59 14.37 4.42
N SER A 164 -19.39 13.42 5.34
CA SER A 164 -20.07 13.42 6.64
C SER A 164 -19.18 13.79 7.81
N VAL A 165 -17.87 13.66 7.67
CA VAL A 165 -16.90 13.98 8.73
C VAL A 165 -15.88 15.01 8.25
N PRO A 166 -15.28 15.80 9.15
CA PRO A 166 -14.20 16.69 8.78
C PRO A 166 -13.04 15.94 8.12
N TYR A 167 -12.45 16.56 7.11
CA TYR A 167 -11.28 16.00 6.42
C TYR A 167 -10.05 16.12 7.32
N ASP A 168 -9.66 15.03 7.94
CA ASP A 168 -8.53 14.88 8.85
C ASP A 168 -7.55 13.81 8.35
N ALA A 169 -6.49 13.52 9.10
CA ALA A 169 -5.50 12.52 8.74
C ALA A 169 -6.11 11.10 8.57
N THR A 170 -7.12 10.75 9.37
CA THR A 170 -7.78 9.44 9.26
C THR A 170 -8.58 9.30 7.96
N VAL A 171 -9.33 10.35 7.60
CA VAL A 171 -10.09 10.39 6.35
C VAL A 171 -9.15 10.33 5.15
N ASP A 172 -8.10 11.14 5.19
CA ASP A 172 -7.11 11.22 4.12
C ASP A 172 -6.44 9.87 3.86
N GLN A 173 -5.87 9.25 4.90
CA GLN A 173 -5.22 7.93 4.81
C GLN A 173 -6.16 6.83 4.33
N SER A 174 -7.42 6.84 4.79
CA SER A 174 -8.41 5.85 4.37
C SER A 174 -8.78 5.99 2.90
N MET A 175 -8.92 7.24 2.43
CA MET A 175 -9.19 7.54 1.03
C MET A 175 -8.01 7.15 0.14
N ALA A 176 -6.78 7.53 0.52
CA ALA A 176 -5.56 7.16 -0.20
C ALA A 176 -5.42 5.64 -0.30
N TYR A 177 -5.59 4.93 0.81
CA TYR A 177 -5.52 3.47 0.83
C TYR A 177 -6.55 2.82 -0.11
N LEU A 178 -7.81 3.26 -0.05
CA LEU A 178 -8.87 2.71 -0.90
C LEU A 178 -8.61 3.01 -2.37
N ILE A 179 -8.26 4.25 -2.73
CA ILE A 179 -7.98 4.62 -4.12
C ILE A 179 -6.82 3.82 -4.66
N HIS A 180 -5.74 3.69 -3.88
CA HIS A 180 -4.59 2.87 -4.26
C HIS A 180 -4.97 1.39 -4.45
N TYR A 181 -5.77 0.81 -3.52
CA TYR A 181 -6.26 -0.56 -3.63
C TYR A 181 -7.06 -0.78 -4.91
N LEU A 182 -8.00 0.13 -5.21
CA LEU A 182 -8.81 0.08 -6.43
C LEU A 182 -7.95 0.22 -7.68
N ALA A 183 -6.99 1.16 -7.67
CA ALA A 183 -6.07 1.36 -8.79
C ALA A 183 -5.21 0.11 -9.08
N MET A 184 -4.67 -0.53 -8.03
CA MET A 184 -3.88 -1.75 -8.16
C MET A 184 -4.72 -2.96 -8.58
N SER A 185 -6.03 -2.93 -8.31
CA SER A 185 -6.99 -3.94 -8.79
C SER A 185 -7.58 -3.59 -10.15
N LEU A 186 -7.15 -2.47 -10.76
CA LEU A 186 -7.70 -1.90 -11.99
C LEU A 186 -9.23 -1.71 -11.96
N ASP A 187 -9.74 -1.39 -10.78
CA ASP A 187 -11.15 -1.10 -10.56
C ASP A 187 -11.49 0.29 -11.11
N ASP A 188 -12.56 0.39 -11.90
CA ASP A 188 -12.99 1.64 -12.52
C ASP A 188 -13.47 2.68 -11.48
N GLY A 189 -13.70 2.28 -10.23
CA GLY A 189 -14.06 3.16 -9.12
C GLY A 189 -12.90 4.03 -8.61
N ALA A 190 -11.64 3.67 -8.86
CA ALA A 190 -10.47 4.41 -8.38
C ALA A 190 -10.49 5.88 -8.83
N LEU A 191 -10.65 6.11 -10.12
CA LEU A 191 -10.56 7.43 -10.72
C LEU A 191 -11.70 8.38 -10.33
N PRO A 192 -12.99 7.96 -10.36
CA PRO A 192 -14.08 8.78 -9.83
C PRO A 192 -13.87 9.17 -8.37
N LEU A 193 -13.44 8.23 -7.54
CA LEU A 193 -13.22 8.47 -6.12
C LEU A 193 -12.04 9.45 -5.87
N ALA A 194 -10.95 9.33 -6.63
CA ALA A 194 -9.84 10.27 -6.60
C ALA A 194 -10.28 11.69 -6.99
N ARG A 195 -11.13 11.83 -8.00
CA ARG A 195 -11.71 13.12 -8.40
C ARG A 195 -12.58 13.74 -7.30
N GLU A 196 -13.36 12.91 -6.60
CA GLU A 196 -14.19 13.36 -5.48
C GLU A 196 -13.33 13.81 -4.28
N ARG A 197 -12.20 13.10 -4.00
CA ARG A 197 -11.25 13.47 -2.94
C ARG A 197 -10.49 14.76 -3.23
N GLN A 198 -10.15 15.03 -4.49
CA GLN A 198 -9.19 16.08 -4.88
C GLN A 198 -9.49 17.47 -4.29
N PRO A 199 -10.73 18.01 -4.26
CA PRO A 199 -11.00 19.33 -3.68
C PRO A 199 -10.64 19.44 -2.19
N PHE A 200 -10.85 18.37 -1.42
CA PHE A 200 -10.54 18.31 0.02
C PHE A 200 -9.03 18.31 0.22
N LEU A 201 -8.32 17.49 -0.53
CA LEU A 201 -6.86 17.39 -0.51
C LEU A 201 -6.20 18.72 -0.90
N LEU A 202 -6.65 19.36 -1.98
CA LEU A 202 -6.15 20.68 -2.38
C LEU A 202 -6.39 21.76 -1.30
N THR A 203 -7.48 21.63 -0.54
CA THR A 203 -7.75 22.54 0.59
C THR A 203 -6.79 22.26 1.75
N ALA A 204 -6.54 20.99 2.06
CA ALA A 204 -5.57 20.58 3.07
C ALA A 204 -4.15 21.08 2.71
N ILE A 205 -3.71 20.92 1.47
CA ILE A 205 -2.41 21.45 1.01
C ILE A 205 -2.35 22.97 1.22
N ARG A 206 -3.36 23.73 0.77
CA ARG A 206 -3.37 25.21 0.89
C ARG A 206 -3.33 25.69 2.33
N SER A 207 -3.84 24.93 3.29
CA SER A 207 -3.77 25.26 4.72
C SER A 207 -2.37 25.07 5.31
N GLY A 208 -1.45 24.49 4.55
CA GLY A 208 -0.08 24.25 4.96
C GLY A 208 0.15 22.86 5.53
N GLY A 209 -0.69 21.89 5.18
CA GLY A 209 -0.60 20.54 5.71
C GLY A 209 -1.01 20.49 7.19
N ASP A 210 -0.36 19.61 7.94
CA ASP A 210 -0.61 19.39 9.36
C ASP A 210 -2.04 18.88 9.62
N LEU A 211 -2.50 17.96 8.77
CA LEU A 211 -3.72 17.23 9.06
C LEU A 211 -3.48 16.39 10.30
N GLN A 212 -4.10 16.82 11.41
CA GLN A 212 -4.06 16.08 12.67
C GLN A 212 -5.25 15.12 12.73
N GLU A 213 -5.07 14.02 13.44
CA GLU A 213 -6.21 13.25 13.90
C GLU A 213 -7.00 14.08 14.93
N GLN A 214 -8.33 14.03 14.88
CA GLN A 214 -9.15 14.75 15.84
C GLN A 214 -8.87 14.30 17.28
N PRO A 215 -8.84 15.24 18.25
CA PRO A 215 -8.76 14.92 19.67
C PRO A 215 -9.93 13.99 20.08
N GLY A 216 -9.67 12.91 20.72
CA GLY A 216 -10.62 11.82 21.00
C GLY A 216 -10.36 10.59 20.16
N ASN A 217 -9.67 10.74 19.05
CA ASN A 217 -9.17 9.64 18.25
C ASN A 217 -7.85 9.05 18.79
N LEU A 218 -7.21 9.69 19.75
CA LEU A 218 -5.96 9.22 20.35
C LEU A 218 -6.20 7.92 21.12
N SER A 219 -5.73 6.81 20.59
CA SER A 219 -5.62 5.57 21.36
C SER A 219 -4.70 5.82 22.56
N ASN A 220 -5.13 5.38 23.72
CA ASN A 220 -4.39 5.53 24.98
C ASN A 220 -2.88 5.30 24.80
N GLY A 221 -2.11 6.36 24.85
CA GLY A 221 -0.72 6.34 25.29
C GLY A 221 0.38 6.34 24.26
N ALA A 222 0.15 6.29 22.97
CA ALA A 222 1.25 6.36 21.99
C ALA A 222 0.84 6.85 20.60
N SER A 223 -0.01 7.84 20.48
CA SER A 223 0.01 8.59 19.24
C SER A 223 1.08 9.67 19.38
N ILE A 224 2.26 9.37 18.97
CA ILE A 224 3.12 10.37 18.34
C ILE A 224 2.22 10.93 17.23
N GLY A 225 1.80 12.18 17.38
CA GLY A 225 0.93 12.82 16.39
C GLY A 225 1.57 12.74 15.02
N THR A 226 1.16 11.75 14.27
CA THR A 226 1.53 11.61 12.86
C THR A 226 0.55 12.46 12.07
N GLY A 227 0.70 13.78 12.20
CA GLY A 227 0.08 14.69 11.25
C GLY A 227 0.62 14.38 9.86
N ILE A 228 -0.22 14.45 8.85
CA ILE A 228 0.21 14.36 7.47
C ILE A 228 0.75 15.72 7.05
N GLY A 229 2.04 15.77 6.74
CA GLY A 229 2.72 17.00 6.33
C GLY A 229 2.36 17.45 4.92
N THR A 230 2.74 18.68 4.60
CA THR A 230 2.47 19.27 3.27
C THR A 230 3.11 18.49 2.13
N ALA A 231 4.31 17.94 2.35
CA ALA A 231 5.02 17.16 1.33
C ALA A 231 4.31 15.85 1.00
N ALA A 232 3.84 15.12 2.02
CA ALA A 232 3.08 13.90 1.83
C ALA A 232 1.74 14.17 1.13
N LEU A 233 1.01 15.21 1.54
CA LEU A 233 -0.23 15.62 0.87
C LEU A 233 0.00 16.05 -0.59
N TYR A 234 1.16 16.64 -0.90
CA TYR A 234 1.52 16.95 -2.28
C TYR A 234 1.72 15.69 -3.12
N ASP A 235 2.46 14.71 -2.61
CA ASP A 235 2.70 13.42 -3.29
C ASP A 235 1.37 12.69 -3.54
N GLU A 236 0.52 12.58 -2.51
CA GLU A 236 -0.83 12.02 -2.65
C GLU A 236 -1.74 12.82 -3.60
N GLY A 237 -1.54 14.15 -3.67
CA GLY A 237 -2.26 15.02 -4.60
C GLY A 237 -2.00 14.69 -6.06
N LEU A 238 -0.83 14.16 -6.38
CA LEU A 238 -0.49 13.70 -7.72
C LEU A 238 -1.19 12.39 -8.11
N GLU A 239 -1.77 11.63 -7.17
CA GLU A 239 -2.45 10.35 -7.46
C GLU A 239 -3.51 10.49 -8.55
N LEU A 240 -4.35 11.55 -8.48
CA LEU A 240 -5.32 11.82 -9.54
C LEU A 240 -4.66 12.03 -10.90
N ALA A 241 -3.56 12.76 -10.95
CA ALA A 241 -2.83 12.98 -12.20
C ALA A 241 -2.25 11.68 -12.77
N TYR A 242 -1.73 10.80 -11.91
CA TYR A 242 -1.30 9.45 -12.31
C TYR A 242 -2.46 8.64 -12.89
N LEU A 243 -3.60 8.57 -12.21
CA LEU A 243 -4.77 7.81 -12.65
C LEU A 243 -5.35 8.33 -13.98
N GLU A 244 -5.40 9.66 -14.16
CA GLU A 244 -5.79 10.27 -15.44
C GLU A 244 -4.81 9.94 -16.57
N HIS A 245 -3.51 9.96 -16.26
CA HIS A 245 -2.48 9.57 -17.23
C HIS A 245 -2.63 8.10 -17.65
N TYR A 246 -2.82 7.18 -16.67
CA TYR A 246 -3.02 5.75 -16.93
C TYR A 246 -4.30 5.47 -17.72
N ALA A 247 -5.32 6.31 -17.53
CA ALA A 247 -6.55 6.27 -18.33
C ALA A 247 -6.41 6.91 -19.73
N GLY A 248 -5.20 7.37 -20.11
CA GLY A 248 -4.93 8.02 -21.41
C GLY A 248 -5.43 9.47 -21.53
N ARG A 249 -5.91 10.07 -20.45
CA ARG A 249 -6.48 11.43 -20.40
C ARG A 249 -5.42 12.45 -20.03
N ARG A 250 -4.47 12.68 -20.92
CA ARG A 250 -3.29 13.54 -20.66
C ARG A 250 -3.65 14.96 -20.26
N ASN A 251 -4.66 15.57 -20.89
CA ASN A 251 -5.05 16.95 -20.55
C ASN A 251 -5.61 17.04 -19.13
N ASP A 252 -6.41 16.05 -18.71
CA ASP A 252 -6.97 15.98 -17.37
C ASP A 252 -5.85 15.72 -16.34
N ALA A 253 -4.89 14.88 -16.69
CA ALA A 253 -3.70 14.62 -15.87
C ALA A 253 -2.88 15.88 -15.62
N GLU A 254 -2.59 16.67 -16.68
CA GLU A 254 -1.87 17.93 -16.54
C GLU A 254 -2.67 18.98 -15.75
N GLN A 255 -4.00 19.03 -15.90
CA GLN A 255 -4.86 19.90 -15.09
C GLN A 255 -4.84 19.49 -13.62
N ALA A 256 -4.93 18.19 -13.31
CA ALA A 256 -4.85 17.70 -11.94
C ALA A 256 -3.50 18.04 -11.31
N ARG A 257 -2.38 17.79 -12.00
CA ARG A 257 -1.03 18.17 -11.55
C ARG A 257 -0.92 19.67 -11.31
N ALA A 258 -1.33 20.49 -12.28
CA ALA A 258 -1.26 21.94 -12.17
C ALA A 258 -2.09 22.47 -10.98
N ALA A 259 -3.22 21.83 -10.66
CA ALA A 259 -4.01 22.19 -9.49
C ALA A 259 -3.26 21.92 -8.17
N VAL A 260 -2.52 20.82 -8.08
CA VAL A 260 -1.69 20.48 -6.92
C VAL A 260 -0.54 21.47 -6.79
N ASP A 261 0.19 21.74 -7.88
CA ASP A 261 1.27 22.76 -7.91
C ASP A 261 0.75 24.14 -7.49
N ALA A 262 -0.42 24.55 -7.98
CA ALA A 262 -1.04 25.83 -7.62
C ALA A 262 -1.52 25.87 -6.15
N ALA A 263 -1.90 24.73 -5.57
CA ALA A 263 -2.22 24.64 -4.15
C ALA A 263 -0.97 24.79 -3.30
N LEU A 264 0.11 24.08 -3.62
CA LEU A 264 1.39 24.16 -2.93
C LEU A 264 2.01 25.56 -3.01
N ALA A 265 1.90 26.23 -4.16
CA ALA A 265 2.43 27.59 -4.36
C ALA A 265 1.81 28.64 -3.41
N LYS A 266 0.69 28.32 -2.76
CA LYS A 266 0.05 29.19 -1.74
C LYS A 266 0.57 28.92 -0.32
N VAL A 267 1.33 27.85 -0.14
CA VAL A 267 1.90 27.48 1.16
C VAL A 267 3.18 28.25 1.39
N PRO A 268 3.31 28.96 2.53
CA PRO A 268 4.57 29.59 2.91
C PRO A 268 5.71 28.55 2.94
N ALA A 269 6.87 28.99 2.46
CA ALA A 269 8.01 28.06 2.26
C ALA A 269 8.47 27.37 3.56
N GLU A 270 8.30 28.04 4.70
CA GLU A 270 8.61 27.53 6.05
C GLU A 270 7.62 26.46 6.55
N LYS A 271 6.45 26.35 5.95
CA LYS A 271 5.45 25.33 6.27
C LYS A 271 5.57 24.06 5.42
N ILE A 272 6.44 24.06 4.42
CA ILE A 272 6.74 22.85 3.64
C ILE A 272 7.76 22.05 4.44
N ASP A 273 7.30 21.00 5.07
CA ASP A 273 8.05 20.15 6.00
C ASP A 273 9.21 19.38 5.32
N ASN A 274 9.04 18.96 4.06
CA ASN A 274 10.04 18.22 3.30
C ASN A 274 10.06 18.61 1.82
N ARG A 275 10.85 19.61 1.47
CA ARG A 275 10.98 20.06 0.06
C ARG A 275 11.61 19.01 -0.84
N ALA A 276 12.54 18.23 -0.34
CA ALA A 276 13.19 17.19 -1.15
C ALA A 276 12.17 16.13 -1.59
N GLU A 277 11.19 15.82 -0.74
CA GLU A 277 10.09 14.91 -1.08
C GLU A 277 9.18 15.50 -2.16
N VAL A 278 8.82 16.76 -2.06
CA VAL A 278 8.05 17.46 -3.10
C VAL A 278 8.77 17.43 -4.46
N GLU A 279 10.07 17.74 -4.46
CA GLU A 279 10.86 17.71 -5.71
C GLU A 279 11.01 16.29 -6.26
N ARG A 280 11.15 15.29 -5.39
CA ARG A 280 11.16 13.88 -5.76
C ARG A 280 9.83 13.47 -6.43
N ALA A 281 8.71 13.76 -5.80
CA ALA A 281 7.37 13.42 -6.32
C ALA A 281 7.13 14.09 -7.68
N ARG A 282 7.52 15.36 -7.82
CA ARG A 282 7.44 16.11 -9.07
C ARG A 282 8.31 15.49 -10.16
N ALA A 283 9.55 15.15 -9.85
CA ALA A 283 10.47 14.51 -10.78
C ALA A 283 9.97 13.13 -11.20
N GLN A 284 9.44 12.35 -10.26
CA GLN A 284 8.85 11.05 -10.55
C GLN A 284 7.67 11.16 -11.52
N TYR A 285 6.72 12.05 -11.28
CA TYR A 285 5.60 12.28 -12.20
C TYR A 285 6.07 12.71 -13.60
N ALA A 286 7.10 13.56 -13.69
CA ALA A 286 7.64 14.04 -14.96
C ALA A 286 8.23 12.93 -15.85
N LEU A 287 8.54 11.75 -15.30
CA LEU A 287 8.99 10.59 -16.08
C LEU A 287 7.88 9.95 -16.91
N LEU A 288 6.61 10.15 -16.56
CA LEU A 288 5.48 9.54 -17.29
C LEU A 288 5.39 10.07 -18.71
N GLY A 289 5.34 9.14 -19.67
CA GLY A 289 5.29 9.44 -21.11
C GLY A 289 6.66 9.77 -21.71
N GLU A 290 7.68 9.98 -20.90
CA GLU A 290 9.06 10.17 -21.36
C GLU A 290 9.74 8.85 -21.68
N LYS A 291 10.82 8.90 -22.44
CA LYS A 291 11.66 7.72 -22.69
C LYS A 291 12.33 7.26 -21.41
N LEU A 292 12.47 5.95 -21.26
CA LEU A 292 13.20 5.36 -20.15
C LEU A 292 14.59 5.97 -20.05
N PRO A 293 14.97 6.53 -18.89
CA PRO A 293 16.31 7.03 -18.65
C PRO A 293 17.36 5.93 -18.84
N ALA A 294 18.57 6.31 -19.24
CA ALA A 294 19.68 5.35 -19.33
C ALA A 294 20.00 4.80 -17.93
N ILE A 295 19.92 3.49 -17.76
CA ILE A 295 20.28 2.82 -16.52
C ILE A 295 21.76 2.47 -16.58
N HIS A 296 22.52 2.97 -15.60
CA HIS A 296 23.92 2.63 -15.45
C HIS A 296 24.05 1.20 -14.89
N ILE A 297 24.41 0.25 -15.76
CA ILE A 297 24.60 -1.14 -15.37
C ILE A 297 26.02 -1.31 -14.89
N LEU A 298 26.19 -1.75 -13.65
CA LEU A 298 27.51 -2.09 -13.09
C LEU A 298 28.08 -3.30 -13.83
N PRO A 299 29.40 -3.35 -14.06
CA PRO A 299 30.05 -4.49 -14.70
C PRO A 299 29.86 -5.72 -13.81
N TYR A 300 29.10 -6.69 -14.30
CA TYR A 300 28.95 -7.99 -13.67
C TYR A 300 30.09 -8.90 -14.08
N ALA A 301 30.77 -9.48 -13.13
CA ALA A 301 32.00 -10.23 -13.36
C ALA A 301 31.81 -11.74 -13.53
N ALA A 302 30.57 -12.27 -13.50
CA ALA A 302 30.34 -13.70 -13.65
C ALA A 302 30.84 -14.21 -15.02
N PRO A 303 31.86 -15.08 -15.08
CA PRO A 303 32.37 -15.60 -16.33
C PRO A 303 31.30 -16.40 -17.07
N GLY A 304 31.05 -16.06 -18.32
CA GLY A 304 30.15 -16.82 -19.20
C GLY A 304 28.72 -16.31 -19.29
N TYR A 305 28.34 -15.29 -18.52
CA TYR A 305 27.03 -14.66 -18.70
C TYR A 305 27.13 -13.47 -19.68
N PRO A 306 26.29 -13.43 -20.74
CA PRO A 306 26.20 -12.25 -21.56
C PRO A 306 25.71 -11.08 -20.72
N ARG A 307 26.35 -9.91 -20.83
CA ARG A 307 25.88 -8.68 -20.17
C ARG A 307 24.52 -8.34 -20.76
N PRO A 308 23.41 -8.50 -20.02
CA PRO A 308 22.13 -8.11 -20.53
C PRO A 308 22.14 -6.58 -20.73
N ARG A 309 21.61 -6.14 -21.86
CA ARG A 309 21.38 -4.71 -22.12
C ARG A 309 19.89 -4.49 -22.08
N ILE A 310 19.47 -3.49 -21.31
CA ILE A 310 18.09 -3.03 -21.39
C ILE A 310 17.96 -2.34 -22.75
N ASN A 311 17.16 -2.92 -23.63
CA ASN A 311 16.80 -2.30 -24.89
C ASN A 311 15.29 -2.01 -24.89
N PRO A 312 14.87 -0.82 -24.41
CA PRO A 312 13.46 -0.50 -24.28
C PRO A 312 12.75 -0.32 -25.62
N ASP A 313 13.49 -0.13 -26.70
CA ASP A 313 12.93 0.03 -28.06
C ASP A 313 12.75 -1.33 -28.77
N TYR A 314 12.99 -2.45 -28.06
CA TYR A 314 12.88 -3.79 -28.63
C TYR A 314 11.78 -4.58 -27.94
N GLY A 315 10.77 -4.97 -28.71
CA GLY A 315 9.63 -5.70 -28.20
C GLY A 315 8.38 -4.82 -28.01
N ALA A 316 7.39 -5.37 -27.37
CA ALA A 316 6.09 -4.72 -27.18
C ALA A 316 6.02 -3.92 -25.87
N ALA A 317 6.73 -4.38 -24.84
CA ALA A 317 6.84 -3.70 -23.55
C ALA A 317 8.12 -4.12 -22.82
N THR A 318 8.59 -3.25 -21.93
CA THR A 318 9.67 -3.57 -20.98
C THR A 318 9.17 -3.37 -19.55
N VAL A 319 9.39 -4.35 -18.70
CA VAL A 319 9.06 -4.33 -17.27
C VAL A 319 10.35 -4.33 -16.46
N LEU A 320 10.55 -3.34 -15.62
CA LEU A 320 11.68 -3.27 -14.71
C LEU A 320 11.17 -3.41 -13.27
N LEU A 321 11.70 -4.36 -12.54
CA LEU A 321 11.51 -4.49 -11.10
C LEU A 321 12.75 -3.93 -10.39
N LEU A 322 12.60 -2.71 -9.84
CA LEU A 322 13.67 -1.99 -9.15
C LEU A 322 13.61 -2.28 -7.65
N PHE A 323 14.75 -2.62 -7.07
CA PHE A 323 14.83 -2.92 -5.64
C PHE A 323 16.25 -2.79 -5.07
N PRO A 324 16.38 -2.41 -3.79
CA PRO A 324 17.63 -2.45 -3.06
C PRO A 324 17.95 -3.87 -2.54
N GLU A 325 19.20 -4.14 -2.20
CA GLU A 325 19.66 -5.46 -1.74
C GLU A 325 18.93 -5.94 -0.48
N TRP A 326 18.63 -5.04 0.44
CA TRP A 326 17.94 -5.37 1.69
C TRP A 326 16.47 -5.78 1.52
N CYS A 327 15.84 -5.51 0.37
CA CYS A 327 14.43 -5.82 0.15
C CYS A 327 14.19 -7.32 -0.05
N ALA A 328 14.01 -8.06 1.04
CA ALA A 328 13.70 -9.49 0.99
C ALA A 328 12.40 -9.81 0.24
N GLN A 329 11.40 -8.93 0.37
CA GLN A 329 10.13 -9.00 -0.33
C GLN A 329 10.31 -8.92 -1.84
N CYS A 330 11.14 -7.97 -2.31
CA CYS A 330 11.41 -7.78 -3.72
C CYS A 330 12.05 -9.01 -4.35
N ARG A 331 12.97 -9.64 -3.62
CA ARG A 331 13.60 -10.90 -4.07
C ARG A 331 12.60 -12.03 -4.26
N LYS A 332 11.56 -12.10 -3.40
CA LYS A 332 10.48 -13.09 -3.54
C LYS A 332 9.64 -12.87 -4.80
N MET A 333 9.61 -11.64 -5.34
CA MET A 333 8.86 -11.32 -6.56
C MET A 333 9.61 -11.68 -7.85
N MET A 334 10.90 -12.03 -7.77
CA MET A 334 11.67 -12.46 -8.95
C MET A 334 11.12 -13.75 -9.56
N GLN A 335 10.68 -14.72 -8.74
CA GLN A 335 10.10 -15.95 -9.27
C GLN A 335 8.75 -15.71 -9.94
N PRO A 336 7.75 -15.03 -9.32
CA PRO A 336 6.52 -14.62 -10.02
C PRO A 336 6.77 -13.83 -11.32
N LEU A 337 7.76 -12.93 -11.34
CA LEU A 337 8.13 -12.20 -12.56
C LEU A 337 8.67 -13.14 -13.64
N ASN A 338 9.53 -14.09 -13.27
CA ASN A 338 10.04 -15.09 -14.19
C ASN A 338 8.91 -15.99 -14.74
N ASP A 339 7.98 -16.42 -13.89
CA ASP A 339 6.82 -17.22 -14.25
C ASP A 339 5.87 -16.43 -15.18
N PHE A 340 5.69 -15.12 -14.93
CA PHE A 340 4.95 -14.22 -15.80
C PHE A 340 5.54 -14.21 -17.23
N LEU A 341 6.86 -14.10 -17.36
CA LEU A 341 7.53 -14.08 -18.66
C LEU A 341 7.54 -15.44 -19.37
N GLY A 342 7.45 -16.53 -18.63
CA GLY A 342 7.38 -17.88 -19.17
C GLY A 342 6.03 -18.25 -19.79
N ARG A 343 5.02 -17.38 -19.72
CA ARG A 343 3.68 -17.62 -20.28
C ARG A 343 3.64 -17.32 -21.77
N ASP A 344 2.78 -18.02 -22.49
CA ASP A 344 2.63 -17.87 -23.95
C ASP A 344 2.23 -16.46 -24.39
N ASN A 345 1.50 -15.72 -23.54
CA ASN A 345 1.07 -14.36 -23.80
C ASN A 345 2.15 -13.29 -23.54
N ALA A 346 3.30 -13.67 -22.99
CA ALA A 346 4.42 -12.75 -22.74
C ALA A 346 5.33 -12.52 -23.96
N ALA A 347 4.93 -12.99 -25.14
CA ALA A 347 5.70 -12.81 -26.39
C ALA A 347 5.93 -11.31 -26.67
N GLY A 348 7.20 -10.93 -26.81
CA GLY A 348 7.60 -9.54 -27.04
C GLY A 348 7.67 -8.66 -25.78
N ILE A 349 7.46 -9.23 -24.59
CA ILE A 349 7.69 -8.54 -23.33
C ILE A 349 9.11 -8.85 -22.83
N HIS A 350 9.84 -7.84 -22.47
CA HIS A 350 11.14 -7.97 -21.79
C HIS A 350 11.00 -7.54 -20.34
N ALA A 351 11.52 -8.34 -19.41
CA ALA A 351 11.57 -7.92 -18.00
C ALA A 351 12.96 -8.11 -17.41
N TYR A 352 13.28 -7.26 -16.47
CA TYR A 352 14.57 -7.22 -15.79
C TYR A 352 14.35 -6.95 -14.30
N GLY A 353 15.03 -7.73 -13.45
CA GLY A 353 15.31 -7.30 -12.08
C GLY A 353 16.43 -6.25 -12.12
N VAL A 354 16.24 -5.13 -11.45
CA VAL A 354 17.23 -4.06 -11.35
C VAL A 354 17.58 -3.89 -9.87
N LEU A 355 18.66 -4.54 -9.47
CA LEU A 355 19.16 -4.55 -8.12
C LEU A 355 20.10 -3.36 -7.89
N ALA A 356 19.72 -2.47 -6.99
CA ALA A 356 20.56 -1.37 -6.57
C ALA A 356 21.53 -1.81 -5.45
N LEU A 357 22.80 -1.57 -5.68
CA LEU A 357 23.88 -1.81 -4.72
C LEU A 357 24.34 -0.48 -4.14
N ASP A 358 24.70 -0.47 -2.87
CA ASP A 358 25.33 0.69 -2.26
C ASP A 358 26.73 0.90 -2.85
N ALA A 359 27.03 2.14 -3.23
CA ALA A 359 28.32 2.47 -3.85
C ALA A 359 29.50 2.24 -2.89
N GLU A 360 29.29 2.41 -1.59
CA GLU A 360 30.33 2.14 -0.58
C GLU A 360 30.61 0.65 -0.45
N GLU A 361 29.58 -0.20 -0.51
CA GLU A 361 29.73 -1.65 -0.45
C GLU A 361 30.40 -2.21 -1.70
N THR A 362 30.03 -1.71 -2.90
CA THR A 362 30.65 -2.12 -4.17
C THR A 362 32.13 -1.73 -4.25
N ALA A 363 32.54 -0.64 -3.61
CA ALA A 363 33.94 -0.23 -3.55
C ALA A 363 34.78 -1.11 -2.61
N THR A 364 34.17 -1.68 -1.57
CA THR A 364 34.85 -2.51 -0.55
C THR A 364 34.83 -4.00 -0.88
N ASP A 365 33.82 -4.45 -1.64
CA ASP A 365 33.65 -5.85 -2.05
C ASP A 365 33.35 -6.00 -3.54
N PRO A 366 34.39 -6.09 -4.38
CA PRO A 366 34.24 -6.23 -5.84
C PRO A 366 33.51 -7.53 -6.25
N PHE A 367 33.38 -8.51 -5.33
CA PHE A 367 32.67 -9.77 -5.58
C PHE A 367 31.19 -9.77 -5.14
N GLN A 368 30.70 -8.66 -4.60
CA GLN A 368 29.32 -8.56 -4.16
C GLN A 368 28.33 -8.80 -5.32
N GLY A 369 28.59 -8.21 -6.48
CA GLY A 369 27.82 -8.43 -7.69
C GLY A 369 27.75 -9.90 -8.12
N ASP A 370 28.84 -10.65 -7.98
CA ASP A 370 28.93 -12.07 -8.33
C ASP A 370 28.06 -12.92 -7.37
N ARG A 371 28.13 -12.64 -6.06
CA ARG A 371 27.31 -13.35 -5.05
C ARG A 371 25.83 -13.09 -5.24
N VAL A 372 25.45 -11.87 -5.60
CA VAL A 372 24.06 -11.54 -5.88
C VAL A 372 23.59 -12.23 -7.15
N GLY A 373 24.40 -12.22 -8.21
CA GLY A 373 24.05 -12.89 -9.46
C GLY A 373 23.87 -14.40 -9.32
N ASP A 374 24.71 -15.04 -8.50
CA ASP A 374 24.56 -16.46 -8.20
C ASP A 374 23.19 -16.82 -7.59
N ARG A 375 22.58 -15.90 -6.88
CA ARG A 375 21.22 -16.10 -6.32
C ARG A 375 20.12 -16.06 -7.36
N PHE A 376 20.36 -15.50 -8.55
CA PHE A 376 19.35 -15.31 -9.60
C PHE A 376 19.70 -16.02 -10.90
N LYS A 377 20.78 -16.79 -10.94
CA LYS A 377 21.29 -17.48 -12.14
C LYS A 377 20.32 -18.47 -12.78
N ASP A 378 19.43 -19.03 -11.97
CA ASP A 378 18.47 -20.05 -12.40
C ASP A 378 17.18 -19.43 -12.97
N LEU A 379 17.05 -18.10 -13.00
CA LEU A 379 15.91 -17.40 -13.56
C LEU A 379 16.11 -17.16 -15.07
N LEU A 380 15.65 -18.08 -15.89
CA LEU A 380 15.91 -18.11 -17.34
C LEU A 380 15.29 -16.94 -18.11
N HIS A 381 14.14 -16.43 -17.67
CA HIS A 381 13.38 -15.38 -18.35
C HIS A 381 13.58 -13.99 -17.79
N THR A 382 14.12 -13.87 -16.58
CA THR A 382 14.26 -12.59 -15.86
C THR A 382 15.70 -12.33 -15.45
N PRO A 383 16.53 -11.77 -16.35
CA PRO A 383 17.89 -11.39 -15.98
C PRO A 383 17.87 -10.30 -14.92
N THR A 384 18.75 -10.43 -13.92
CA THR A 384 18.96 -9.40 -12.91
C THR A 384 20.20 -8.58 -13.25
N LEU A 385 20.02 -7.27 -13.27
CA LEU A 385 21.05 -6.26 -13.51
C LEU A 385 21.44 -5.61 -12.19
N THR A 386 22.70 -5.32 -12.01
CA THR A 386 23.18 -4.53 -10.88
C THR A 386 23.38 -3.08 -11.29
N THR A 387 23.01 -2.15 -10.43
CA THR A 387 23.07 -0.71 -10.68
C THR A 387 23.45 0.03 -9.38
N PRO A 388 24.03 1.24 -9.44
CA PRO A 388 24.19 2.08 -8.26
C PRO A 388 22.85 2.46 -7.64
N SER A 389 22.82 2.66 -6.32
CA SER A 389 21.64 3.12 -5.57
C SER A 389 21.03 4.42 -6.13
N ALA A 390 21.85 5.32 -6.66
CA ALA A 390 21.41 6.53 -7.35
C ALA A 390 20.44 6.29 -8.52
N THR A 391 20.40 5.07 -9.06
CA THR A 391 19.41 4.70 -10.08
C THR A 391 17.99 4.68 -9.48
N LEU A 392 17.81 4.18 -8.26
CA LEU A 392 16.50 4.21 -7.58
C LEU A 392 16.04 5.65 -7.37
N GLU A 393 16.97 6.52 -6.97
CA GLU A 393 16.69 7.95 -6.76
C GLU A 393 16.26 8.63 -8.07
N SER A 394 16.87 8.25 -9.20
CA SER A 394 16.52 8.80 -10.53
C SER A 394 15.09 8.48 -10.97
N PHE A 395 14.50 7.41 -10.43
CA PHE A 395 13.09 7.05 -10.63
C PHE A 395 12.18 7.56 -9.49
N GLY A 396 12.73 8.23 -8.48
CA GLY A 396 12.00 8.64 -7.30
C GLY A 396 11.51 7.45 -6.45
N ALA A 397 12.11 6.28 -6.60
CA ALA A 397 11.71 5.05 -5.92
C ALA A 397 12.12 5.08 -4.46
N VAL A 398 11.15 5.17 -3.55
CA VAL A 398 11.34 5.15 -2.09
C VAL A 398 10.58 4.02 -1.40
N THR A 399 9.58 3.44 -2.09
CA THR A 399 8.80 2.30 -1.62
C THR A 399 9.05 1.12 -2.55
N PHE A 400 9.30 -0.05 -2.00
CA PHE A 400 9.69 -1.26 -2.72
C PHE A 400 8.76 -2.43 -2.43
N PRO A 401 8.52 -3.32 -3.41
CA PRO A 401 9.08 -3.34 -4.77
C PRO A 401 8.52 -2.22 -5.64
N PHE A 402 9.37 -1.64 -6.52
CA PHE A 402 9.01 -0.57 -7.43
C PHE A 402 9.09 -1.07 -8.88
N VAL A 403 8.04 -0.82 -9.66
CA VAL A 403 7.96 -1.30 -11.04
C VAL A 403 7.90 -0.13 -12.00
N VAL A 404 8.63 -0.25 -13.11
CA VAL A 404 8.53 0.65 -14.26
C VAL A 404 8.11 -0.18 -15.47
N ILE A 405 7.08 0.25 -16.18
CA ILE A 405 6.59 -0.39 -17.39
C ILE A 405 6.70 0.62 -18.54
N THR A 406 7.36 0.21 -19.64
CA THR A 406 7.41 1.01 -20.88
C THR A 406 6.58 0.36 -21.99
N ASP A 407 6.19 1.16 -22.98
CA ASP A 407 5.68 0.65 -24.24
C ASP A 407 6.82 0.25 -25.20
N GLY A 408 6.47 -0.26 -26.37
CA GLY A 408 7.41 -0.66 -27.42
C GLY A 408 8.25 0.47 -28.03
N ALA A 409 7.91 1.74 -27.74
CA ALA A 409 8.72 2.90 -28.08
C ALA A 409 9.65 3.33 -26.91
N GLY A 410 9.71 2.53 -25.83
CA GLY A 410 10.50 2.81 -24.66
C GLY A 410 9.97 3.96 -23.77
N ARG A 411 8.72 4.36 -23.95
CA ARG A 411 8.11 5.41 -23.13
C ARG A 411 7.48 4.82 -21.88
N ILE A 412 7.72 5.45 -20.72
CA ILE A 412 7.18 5.03 -19.44
C ILE A 412 5.66 5.20 -19.43
N ARG A 413 4.97 4.09 -19.18
CA ARG A 413 3.50 4.02 -19.11
C ARG A 413 3.00 3.83 -17.68
N PHE A 414 3.83 3.24 -16.85
CA PHE A 414 3.57 3.07 -15.42
C PHE A 414 4.89 3.16 -14.66
N LEU A 415 4.86 3.79 -13.50
CA LEU A 415 5.91 3.69 -12.50
C LEU A 415 5.29 3.84 -11.11
N GLY A 416 5.72 3.00 -10.17
CA GLY A 416 5.22 3.01 -8.81
C GLY A 416 5.49 1.72 -8.04
N ALA A 417 5.19 1.75 -6.75
CA ALA A 417 5.23 0.57 -5.91
C ALA A 417 4.06 -0.38 -6.26
N VAL A 418 4.30 -1.69 -6.17
CA VAL A 418 3.31 -2.72 -6.48
C VAL A 418 3.20 -3.74 -5.35
N ALA A 419 2.04 -4.40 -5.26
CA ALA A 419 1.81 -5.48 -4.31
C ALA A 419 2.51 -6.78 -4.73
N GLN A 420 2.65 -7.72 -3.79
CA GLN A 420 3.31 -9.02 -4.03
C GLN A 420 2.71 -9.83 -5.17
N ASN A 421 1.40 -9.73 -5.37
CA ASN A 421 0.65 -10.46 -6.40
C ASN A 421 0.58 -9.74 -7.74
N ALA A 422 1.40 -8.71 -7.94
CA ALA A 422 1.36 -7.89 -9.15
C ALA A 422 1.69 -8.67 -10.44
N PHE A 423 2.44 -9.77 -10.33
CA PHE A 423 2.86 -10.63 -11.43
C PHE A 423 2.06 -11.94 -11.53
N ASP A 424 1.05 -12.14 -10.69
CA ASP A 424 0.18 -13.31 -10.79
C ASP A 424 -0.61 -13.29 -12.10
N ALA A 425 -1.12 -14.46 -12.54
CA ALA A 425 -1.97 -14.56 -13.73
C ALA A 425 -3.21 -13.66 -13.58
N GLY A 426 -3.35 -12.68 -14.48
CA GLY A 426 -4.35 -11.63 -14.38
C GLY A 426 -4.01 -10.56 -13.33
N GLY A 427 -2.77 -10.54 -12.81
CA GLY A 427 -2.28 -9.54 -11.88
C GLY A 427 -2.11 -8.17 -12.49
N PHE A 428 -1.83 -7.18 -11.64
CA PHE A 428 -1.76 -5.77 -12.04
C PHE A 428 -0.79 -5.52 -13.21
N VAL A 429 0.45 -6.04 -13.11
CA VAL A 429 1.47 -5.82 -14.16
C VAL A 429 1.05 -6.45 -15.48
N GLU A 430 0.52 -7.67 -15.45
CA GLU A 430 0.01 -8.35 -16.65
C GLU A 430 -1.07 -7.52 -17.35
N GLN A 431 -2.05 -7.04 -16.60
CA GLN A 431 -3.13 -6.23 -17.16
C GLN A 431 -2.66 -4.86 -17.68
N VAL A 432 -1.71 -4.20 -17.01
CA VAL A 432 -1.12 -2.94 -17.50
C VAL A 432 -0.37 -3.17 -18.80
N VAL A 433 0.40 -4.25 -18.88
CA VAL A 433 1.14 -4.62 -20.09
C VAL A 433 0.15 -4.94 -21.23
N GLU A 434 -0.87 -5.74 -21.00
CA GLU A 434 -1.90 -6.06 -21.99
C GLU A 434 -2.60 -4.81 -22.53
N ARG A 435 -2.97 -3.88 -21.65
CA ARG A 435 -3.55 -2.59 -22.07
C ARG A 435 -2.60 -1.79 -22.97
N ASN A 436 -1.31 -1.83 -22.69
CA ASN A 436 -0.30 -1.15 -23.52
C ASN A 436 -0.07 -1.84 -24.87
N LEU A 437 -0.12 -3.18 -24.92
CA LEU A 437 0.08 -3.97 -26.14
C LEU A 437 -1.09 -3.88 -27.11
N HIS A 438 -2.30 -3.95 -26.60
CA HIS A 438 -3.51 -4.05 -27.43
C HIS A 438 -4.21 -2.71 -27.67
N GLY A 439 -3.64 -1.61 -27.18
CA GLY A 439 -4.29 -0.31 -27.15
C GLY A 439 -5.54 -0.36 -26.27
N THR A 440 -6.06 0.77 -25.82
CA THR A 440 -7.38 0.86 -25.23
C THR A 440 -8.43 0.52 -26.28
N ALA A 441 -8.59 -0.76 -26.60
CA ALA A 441 -9.80 -1.21 -27.27
C ALA A 441 -10.91 -0.90 -26.28
N SER A 442 -11.53 0.25 -26.47
CA SER A 442 -12.77 0.63 -25.85
C SER A 442 -13.63 -0.64 -25.82
N LYS A 443 -13.88 -1.21 -24.66
CA LYS A 443 -14.97 -2.15 -24.45
C LYS A 443 -16.21 -1.32 -24.79
N GLY A 444 -16.61 -1.40 -26.08
CA GLY A 444 -17.85 -0.84 -26.54
C GLY A 444 -18.92 -1.36 -25.59
N THR A 445 -19.66 -0.44 -25.04
CA THR A 445 -20.92 -0.68 -24.36
C THR A 445 -21.63 -1.84 -25.04
N PRO A 446 -22.00 -2.92 -24.34
CA PRO A 446 -22.80 -3.96 -24.98
C PRO A 446 -24.05 -3.27 -25.51
N SER A 447 -24.18 -3.26 -26.85
CA SER A 447 -25.39 -2.81 -27.53
C SER A 447 -26.53 -3.62 -26.93
N ALA A 448 -27.41 -2.95 -26.22
CA ALA A 448 -28.69 -3.51 -25.81
C ALA A 448 -29.44 -3.88 -27.11
N SER A 449 -29.38 -5.13 -27.49
CA SER A 449 -30.23 -5.71 -28.50
C SER A 449 -31.62 -5.87 -27.88
N HIS A 450 -32.56 -5.17 -28.46
CA HIS A 450 -34.01 -5.24 -28.22
C HIS A 450 -34.58 -6.66 -28.33
#